data_6dde8d45a30a01d86b98fd91dda337b2
#
_entry.id   6dde8d45a30a01d86b98fd91dda337b2
#
_cell.length_a   1.000
_cell.length_b   1.000
_cell.length_c   1.000
_cell.angle_alpha   90.00
_cell.angle_beta   90.00
_cell.angle_gamma   90.00
#
_symmetry.space_group_name_H-M   'P 1'
#
loop_
_entity.id
_entity.type
_entity.pdbx_description
1 polymer ?
#
loop_
_entity_poly.entity_id
_entity_poly.type
_entity_poly.pdbx_seq_one_letter_code
_entity_poly.pdbx_strand_id
1 'polypeptide(L)'
;FAKKIRKEIKRQDIQAPIYNPNAEPIMDNNRIRELLPHRYPMLLVDKIIEKGENYIVGVKNITANEPFFPGHFPQEPVLPGVLQIEAMAQTGGLLVLGTVDEPERYSTYFMKIDNVKFRQKVVPGDTLIFHISFMTELRRGCAVMKGYAFVGEKIVSECEFMAQIIKNK
;
A
#
# COMPACT_ATOMS: atom_id res chain seq x y z
N PHE A 1 15.51 28.76 7.37
CA PHE A 1 16.47 27.77 7.87
C PHE A 1 15.77 26.66 8.68
N ALA A 2 15.00 27.01 9.71
CA ALA A 2 14.28 26.04 10.55
C ALA A 2 13.24 25.18 9.79
N LYS A 3 12.55 25.74 8.77
CA LYS A 3 11.63 24.99 7.90
C LYS A 3 12.36 23.97 7.01
N LYS A 4 13.58 24.28 6.57
CA LYS A 4 14.42 23.38 5.75
C LYS A 4 14.95 22.23 6.60
N ILE A 5 15.41 22.52 7.80
CA ILE A 5 15.87 21.51 8.77
C ILE A 5 14.73 20.58 9.21
N ARG A 6 13.52 21.10 9.51
CA ARG A 6 12.35 20.27 9.81
C ARG A 6 11.92 19.39 8.64
N LYS A 7 12.12 19.85 7.40
CA LYS A 7 11.80 19.07 6.19
C LYS A 7 12.85 17.99 5.91
N GLU A 8 14.11 18.23 6.26
CA GLU A 8 15.19 17.24 6.18
C GLU A 8 15.08 16.18 7.28
N ILE A 9 14.79 16.59 8.52
CA ILE A 9 14.54 15.67 9.64
C ILE A 9 13.33 14.75 9.35
N LYS A 10 12.22 15.29 8.81
CA LYS A 10 11.07 14.47 8.39
C LYS A 10 11.36 13.55 7.20
N ARG A 11 12.35 13.82 6.37
CA ARG A 11 12.78 12.94 5.27
C ARG A 11 13.72 11.82 5.72
N GLN A 12 14.41 11.98 6.84
CA GLN A 12 15.38 10.98 7.35
C GLN A 12 14.71 9.88 8.17
N ASP A 13 13.44 10.02 8.59
CA ASP A 13 12.78 9.08 9.50
C ASP A 13 12.16 7.85 8.84
N ILE A 14 12.10 7.77 7.49
CA ILE A 14 11.55 6.61 6.80
C ILE A 14 12.60 6.00 5.91
N GLN A 15 13.08 4.85 6.34
CA GLN A 15 13.95 3.97 5.55
C GLN A 15 13.10 2.96 4.79
N ALA A 16 13.57 2.56 3.60
CA ALA A 16 12.98 1.48 2.86
C ALA A 16 12.99 0.19 3.70
N PRO A 17 11.86 -0.51 3.82
CA PRO A 17 11.84 -1.81 4.47
C PRO A 17 12.80 -2.79 3.78
N ILE A 18 13.43 -3.65 4.57
CA ILE A 18 14.30 -4.71 4.03
C ILE A 18 13.42 -5.80 3.44
N TYR A 19 13.63 -6.11 2.17
CA TYR A 19 12.91 -7.16 1.48
C TYR A 19 13.83 -8.32 1.09
N ASN A 20 13.55 -9.48 1.66
CA ASN A 20 14.17 -10.75 1.27
C ASN A 20 13.12 -11.61 0.54
N PRO A 21 13.24 -11.81 -0.78
CA PRO A 21 12.27 -12.59 -1.54
C PRO A 21 12.23 -14.07 -1.15
N ASN A 22 13.27 -14.57 -0.48
CA ASN A 22 13.38 -15.96 -0.03
C ASN A 22 12.84 -16.20 1.39
N ALA A 23 12.50 -15.13 2.12
CA ALA A 23 11.90 -15.26 3.45
C ALA A 23 10.42 -15.62 3.36
N GLU A 24 9.96 -16.44 4.31
CA GLU A 24 8.52 -16.72 4.46
C GLU A 24 7.75 -15.43 4.73
N PRO A 25 6.68 -15.14 4.00
CA PRO A 25 5.86 -13.96 4.24
C PRO A 25 4.97 -14.14 5.48
N ILE A 26 4.60 -13.05 6.12
CA ILE A 26 3.56 -13.01 7.18
C ILE A 26 2.20 -13.43 6.61
N MET A 27 1.89 -12.99 5.38
CA MET A 27 0.72 -13.44 4.61
C MET A 27 1.15 -13.68 3.17
N ASP A 28 0.86 -14.86 2.66
CA ASP A 28 0.95 -15.17 1.25
C ASP A 28 -0.29 -14.65 0.48
N ASN A 29 -0.30 -14.82 -0.82
CA ASN A 29 -1.41 -14.34 -1.65
C ASN A 29 -2.73 -15.07 -1.34
N ASN A 30 -2.70 -16.33 -0.96
CA ASN A 30 -3.91 -17.06 -0.58
C ASN A 30 -4.54 -16.46 0.66
N ARG A 31 -3.74 -16.17 1.68
CA ARG A 31 -4.24 -15.51 2.90
C ARG A 31 -4.77 -14.11 2.63
N ILE A 32 -4.11 -13.33 1.79
CA ILE A 32 -4.57 -12.01 1.38
C ILE A 32 -5.94 -12.09 0.69
N ARG A 33 -6.15 -13.06 -0.19
CA ARG A 33 -7.43 -13.27 -0.89
C ARG A 33 -8.58 -13.71 0.02
N GLU A 34 -8.30 -14.35 1.14
CA GLU A 34 -9.31 -14.65 2.16
C GLU A 34 -9.80 -13.39 2.87
N LEU A 35 -8.93 -12.41 3.04
CA LEU A 35 -9.22 -11.18 3.78
C LEU A 35 -9.74 -10.05 2.89
N LEU A 36 -9.19 -9.88 1.69
CA LEU A 36 -9.58 -8.85 0.74
C LEU A 36 -10.56 -9.40 -0.31
N PRO A 37 -11.63 -8.66 -0.62
CA PRO A 37 -12.59 -9.06 -1.66
C PRO A 37 -12.04 -8.87 -3.09
N HIS A 38 -10.97 -8.11 -3.25
CA HIS A 38 -10.37 -7.77 -4.55
C HIS A 38 -9.91 -9.05 -5.28
N ARG A 39 -10.08 -9.06 -6.60
CA ARG A 39 -9.63 -10.11 -7.51
C ARG A 39 -9.01 -9.49 -8.74
N TYR A 40 -8.38 -10.31 -9.59
CA TYR A 40 -7.86 -9.86 -10.87
C TYR A 40 -8.91 -9.03 -11.63
N PRO A 41 -8.57 -7.85 -12.19
CA PRO A 41 -7.23 -7.23 -12.25
C PRO A 41 -6.95 -6.26 -11.09
N MET A 42 -7.78 -6.19 -10.06
CA MET A 42 -7.74 -5.18 -8.99
C MET A 42 -7.10 -5.67 -7.68
N LEU A 43 -6.61 -6.89 -7.59
CA LEU A 43 -5.82 -7.32 -6.44
C LEU A 43 -4.36 -6.89 -6.64
N LEU A 44 -3.92 -5.90 -5.87
CA LEU A 44 -2.65 -5.21 -6.07
C LEU A 44 -1.65 -5.41 -4.91
N VAL A 45 -1.81 -6.48 -4.14
CA VAL A 45 -0.89 -6.88 -3.08
C VAL A 45 -0.57 -8.36 -3.24
N ASP A 46 0.72 -8.70 -3.34
CA ASP A 46 1.17 -10.07 -3.57
C ASP A 46 1.49 -10.80 -2.27
N LYS A 47 2.08 -10.11 -1.29
CA LYS A 47 2.37 -10.64 0.04
C LYS A 47 2.57 -9.54 1.08
N ILE A 48 2.43 -9.93 2.35
CA ILE A 48 2.79 -9.09 3.50
C ILE A 48 4.05 -9.67 4.11
N ILE A 49 5.07 -8.84 4.28
CA ILE A 49 6.40 -9.26 4.75
C ILE A 49 6.68 -8.82 6.19
N GLU A 50 5.98 -7.79 6.67
CA GLU A 50 6.13 -7.30 8.03
C GLU A 50 4.81 -6.72 8.52
N LYS A 51 4.51 -6.89 9.81
CA LYS A 51 3.33 -6.33 10.45
C LYS A 51 3.60 -6.08 11.93
N GLY A 52 3.38 -4.84 12.35
CA GLY A 52 3.37 -4.43 13.75
C GLY A 52 1.96 -4.09 14.23
N GLU A 53 1.88 -3.48 15.39
CA GLU A 53 0.61 -3.01 15.95
C GLU A 53 0.02 -1.85 15.13
N ASN A 54 0.88 -0.92 14.69
CA ASN A 54 0.49 0.33 14.04
C ASN A 54 0.95 0.46 12.58
N TYR A 55 1.56 -0.57 12.01
CA TYR A 55 2.07 -0.54 10.64
C TYR A 55 2.04 -1.92 9.97
N ILE A 56 2.15 -1.89 8.65
CA ILE A 56 2.20 -3.08 7.81
C ILE A 56 3.08 -2.81 6.59
N VAL A 57 3.79 -3.83 6.14
CA VAL A 57 4.63 -3.77 4.93
C VAL A 57 4.16 -4.80 3.93
N GLY A 58 3.73 -4.31 2.76
CA GLY A 58 3.26 -5.13 1.65
C GLY A 58 4.20 -5.09 0.45
N VAL A 59 4.05 -6.05 -0.43
CA VAL A 59 4.82 -6.20 -1.66
C VAL A 59 3.88 -6.36 -2.84
N LYS A 60 4.18 -5.67 -3.94
CA LYS A 60 3.59 -5.89 -5.26
C LYS A 60 4.71 -6.02 -6.29
N ASN A 61 4.78 -7.15 -6.97
CA ASN A 61 5.65 -7.31 -8.13
C ASN A 61 4.97 -6.72 -9.38
N ILE A 62 5.71 -5.91 -10.12
CA ILE A 62 5.22 -5.30 -11.36
C ILE A 62 5.80 -6.06 -12.53
N THR A 63 4.93 -6.73 -13.29
CA THR A 63 5.34 -7.52 -14.44
C THR A 63 4.78 -6.94 -15.74
N ALA A 64 5.33 -7.38 -16.88
CA ALA A 64 4.81 -7.00 -18.21
C ALA A 64 3.38 -7.52 -18.47
N ASN A 65 2.90 -8.47 -17.67
CA ASN A 65 1.57 -9.07 -17.82
C ASN A 65 0.45 -8.33 -17.07
N GLU A 66 0.70 -7.14 -16.58
CA GLU A 66 -0.33 -6.33 -15.95
C GLU A 66 -1.33 -5.81 -17.01
N PRO A 67 -2.65 -5.88 -16.75
CA PRO A 67 -3.67 -5.62 -17.78
C PRO A 67 -3.76 -4.16 -18.23
N PHE A 68 -3.22 -3.22 -17.46
CA PHE A 68 -3.28 -1.79 -17.76
C PHE A 68 -2.14 -1.27 -18.65
N PHE A 69 -1.03 -1.99 -18.81
CA PHE A 69 0.11 -1.51 -19.60
C PHE A 69 -0.19 -1.33 -21.10
N PRO A 70 -1.01 -2.14 -21.76
CA PRO A 70 -1.39 -1.87 -23.13
C PRO A 70 -2.01 -0.49 -23.37
N GLY A 71 -2.67 0.07 -22.38
CA GLY A 71 -3.29 1.40 -22.43
C GLY A 71 -2.50 2.50 -21.72
N HIS A 72 -1.48 2.15 -20.92
CA HIS A 72 -0.78 3.14 -20.07
C HIS A 72 0.74 2.92 -19.99
N PHE A 73 1.53 3.03 -21.04
CA PHE A 73 1.13 3.38 -22.38
C PHE A 73 1.68 2.34 -23.38
N PRO A 74 1.16 2.20 -24.60
CA PRO A 74 1.56 1.16 -25.54
C PRO A 74 3.07 1.05 -25.82
N GLN A 75 3.77 2.19 -25.86
CA GLN A 75 5.19 2.24 -26.15
C GLN A 75 6.09 2.51 -24.93
N GLU A 76 5.50 2.92 -23.83
CA GLU A 76 6.21 3.20 -22.57
C GLU A 76 5.32 2.75 -21.39
N PRO A 77 5.38 1.48 -20.99
CA PRO A 77 4.56 0.98 -19.90
C PRO A 77 4.98 1.62 -18.57
N VAL A 78 4.02 2.26 -17.92
CA VAL A 78 4.17 2.91 -16.61
C VAL A 78 3.01 2.51 -15.73
N LEU A 79 3.28 2.08 -14.51
CA LEU A 79 2.23 1.79 -13.54
C LEU A 79 1.44 3.06 -13.22
N PRO A 80 0.11 3.08 -13.45
CA PRO A 80 -0.70 4.24 -13.10
C PRO A 80 -0.52 4.62 -11.64
N GLY A 81 -0.24 5.91 -11.39
CA GLY A 81 -0.01 6.39 -10.03
C GLY A 81 -1.21 6.14 -9.11
N VAL A 82 -2.43 6.27 -9.63
CA VAL A 82 -3.66 6.00 -8.86
C VAL A 82 -3.76 4.55 -8.41
N LEU A 83 -3.22 3.59 -9.16
CA LEU A 83 -3.18 2.19 -8.76
C LEU A 83 -2.11 1.92 -7.68
N GLN A 84 -1.08 2.75 -7.57
CA GLN A 84 -0.15 2.69 -6.44
C GLN A 84 -0.86 3.10 -5.14
N ILE A 85 -1.73 4.11 -5.20
CA ILE A 85 -2.55 4.51 -4.04
C ILE A 85 -3.52 3.39 -3.65
N GLU A 86 -4.18 2.77 -4.62
CA GLU A 86 -5.06 1.62 -4.40
C GLU A 86 -4.30 0.46 -3.73
N ALA A 87 -3.09 0.12 -4.21
CA ALA A 87 -2.26 -0.92 -3.62
C ALA A 87 -1.85 -0.60 -2.17
N MET A 88 -1.52 0.66 -1.88
CA MET A 88 -1.26 1.12 -0.52
C MET A 88 -2.49 1.00 0.38
N ALA A 89 -3.67 1.31 -0.13
CA ALA A 89 -4.92 1.18 0.62
C ALA A 89 -5.30 -0.28 0.89
N GLN A 90 -5.11 -1.16 -0.08
CA GLN A 90 -5.31 -2.59 0.13
C GLN A 90 -4.37 -3.14 1.19
N THR A 91 -3.09 -2.75 1.14
CA THR A 91 -2.10 -3.10 2.16
C THR A 91 -2.54 -2.60 3.55
N GLY A 92 -2.95 -1.33 3.65
CA GLY A 92 -3.48 -0.75 4.89
C GLY A 92 -4.77 -1.42 5.35
N GLY A 93 -5.64 -1.81 4.43
CA GLY A 93 -6.87 -2.56 4.71
C GLY A 93 -6.59 -3.87 5.45
N LEU A 94 -5.52 -4.58 5.11
CA LEU A 94 -5.10 -5.80 5.80
C LEU A 94 -4.68 -5.53 7.25
N LEU A 95 -4.11 -4.35 7.55
CA LEU A 95 -3.82 -3.94 8.92
C LEU A 95 -5.11 -3.71 9.71
N VAL A 96 -6.06 -3.00 9.13
CA VAL A 96 -7.35 -2.68 9.75
C VAL A 96 -8.21 -3.94 9.96
N LEU A 97 -8.31 -4.79 8.94
CA LEU A 97 -9.06 -6.05 9.01
C LEU A 97 -8.48 -7.04 10.03
N GLY A 98 -7.19 -6.92 10.35
CA GLY A 98 -6.56 -7.69 11.42
C GLY A 98 -7.02 -7.28 12.83
N THR A 99 -7.79 -6.19 12.98
CA THR A 99 -8.30 -5.69 14.28
C THR A 99 -9.75 -6.13 14.57
N VAL A 100 -10.41 -6.80 13.62
CA VAL A 100 -11.82 -7.20 13.76
C VAL A 100 -11.99 -8.71 13.70
N ASP A 101 -13.02 -9.21 14.36
CA ASP A 101 -13.48 -10.59 14.19
C ASP A 101 -14.24 -10.73 12.86
N GLU A 102 -14.12 -11.88 12.21
CA GLU A 102 -14.78 -12.18 10.93
C GLU A 102 -14.45 -11.11 9.82
N PRO A 103 -13.17 -10.84 9.50
CA PRO A 103 -12.76 -9.76 8.58
C PRO A 103 -13.39 -9.89 7.19
N GLU A 104 -13.74 -11.11 6.76
CA GLU A 104 -14.43 -11.40 5.50
C GLU A 104 -15.84 -10.79 5.42
N ARG A 105 -16.40 -10.39 6.55
CA ARG A 105 -17.72 -9.74 6.64
C ARG A 105 -17.66 -8.22 6.51
N TYR A 106 -16.49 -7.65 6.27
CA TYR A 106 -16.31 -6.21 6.14
C TYR A 106 -15.97 -5.80 4.71
N SER A 107 -16.55 -4.68 4.30
CA SER A 107 -16.15 -3.95 3.10
C SER A 107 -15.35 -2.73 3.49
N THR A 108 -14.38 -2.36 2.64
CA THR A 108 -13.52 -1.21 2.88
C THR A 108 -13.75 -0.18 1.78
N TYR A 109 -13.98 1.07 2.17
CA TYR A 109 -14.22 2.17 1.25
C TYR A 109 -13.29 3.34 1.53
N PHE A 110 -12.74 3.93 0.48
CA PHE A 110 -12.08 5.21 0.57
C PHE A 110 -13.07 6.31 0.97
N MET A 111 -12.65 7.13 1.94
CA MET A 111 -13.35 8.34 2.35
C MET A 111 -12.64 9.58 1.86
N LYS A 112 -11.30 9.55 1.81
CA LYS A 112 -10.49 10.70 1.48
C LYS A 112 -9.07 10.27 1.11
N ILE A 113 -8.45 11.01 0.20
CA ILE A 113 -7.04 10.85 -0.17
C ILE A 113 -6.41 12.25 -0.17
N ASP A 114 -5.29 12.40 0.55
CA ASP A 114 -4.59 13.67 0.73
C ASP A 114 -3.08 13.52 0.47
N ASN A 115 -2.43 14.64 0.24
CA ASN A 115 -0.97 14.78 0.20
C ASN A 115 -0.28 13.74 -0.68
N VAL A 116 -0.89 13.46 -1.83
CA VAL A 116 -0.38 12.50 -2.81
C VAL A 116 0.79 13.12 -3.55
N LYS A 117 1.89 12.36 -3.65
CA LYS A 117 3.06 12.72 -4.44
C LYS A 117 3.57 11.52 -5.20
N PHE A 118 3.78 11.69 -6.49
CA PHE A 118 4.46 10.75 -7.37
C PHE A 118 5.84 11.30 -7.69
N ARG A 119 6.89 10.54 -7.38
CA ARG A 119 8.27 11.01 -7.46
C ARG A 119 9.05 10.41 -8.60
N GLN A 120 8.74 9.16 -8.95
CA GLN A 120 9.40 8.40 -10.01
C GLN A 120 8.39 7.48 -10.70
N LYS A 121 8.64 7.21 -11.98
CA LYS A 121 7.92 6.17 -12.73
C LYS A 121 8.18 4.81 -12.12
N VAL A 122 7.17 3.98 -12.09
CA VAL A 122 7.25 2.55 -11.78
C VAL A 122 6.94 1.78 -13.05
N VAL A 123 7.82 0.86 -13.42
CA VAL A 123 7.81 0.18 -14.70
C VAL A 123 7.86 -1.34 -14.53
N PRO A 124 7.51 -2.14 -15.56
CA PRO A 124 7.67 -3.58 -15.51
C PRO A 124 9.10 -3.99 -15.12
N GLY A 125 9.20 -4.94 -14.20
CA GLY A 125 10.46 -5.38 -13.59
C GLY A 125 10.73 -4.77 -12.21
N ASP A 126 10.03 -3.71 -11.83
CA ASP A 126 10.12 -3.15 -10.49
C ASP A 126 9.37 -4.01 -9.47
N THR A 127 9.82 -3.97 -8.22
CA THR A 127 9.09 -4.49 -7.07
C THR A 127 8.77 -3.33 -6.15
N LEU A 128 7.47 -3.12 -5.90
CA LEU A 128 7.00 -2.11 -4.96
C LEU A 128 6.95 -2.68 -3.55
N ILE A 129 7.54 -1.97 -2.62
CA ILE A 129 7.42 -2.22 -1.18
C ILE A 129 6.62 -1.09 -0.57
N PHE A 130 5.50 -1.41 0.07
CA PHE A 130 4.62 -0.44 0.71
C PHE A 130 4.84 -0.45 2.22
N HIS A 131 5.11 0.69 2.80
CA HIS A 131 5.05 0.89 4.25
C HIS A 131 3.84 1.74 4.58
N ILE A 132 2.88 1.16 5.27
CA ILE A 132 1.64 1.82 5.65
C ILE A 132 1.54 1.86 7.18
N SER A 133 1.19 3.01 7.73
CA SER A 133 1.04 3.16 9.18
C SER A 133 -0.20 3.98 9.53
N PHE A 134 -0.76 3.72 10.72
CA PHE A 134 -1.79 4.59 11.28
C PHE A 134 -1.22 5.97 11.61
N MET A 135 -1.96 7.01 11.26
CA MET A 135 -1.69 8.39 11.68
C MET A 135 -2.43 8.73 12.97
N THR A 136 -3.56 8.09 13.22
CA THR A 136 -4.40 8.25 14.39
C THR A 136 -4.93 6.88 14.82
N GLU A 137 -5.45 6.78 16.04
CA GLU A 137 -6.17 5.59 16.46
C GLU A 137 -7.40 5.32 15.59
N LEU A 138 -7.70 4.04 15.39
CA LEU A 138 -8.92 3.61 14.70
C LEU A 138 -10.15 4.08 15.47
N ARG A 139 -11.06 4.81 14.83
CA ARG A 139 -12.29 5.34 15.47
C ARG A 139 -13.49 5.06 14.56
N ARG A 140 -14.52 4.40 15.15
CA ARG A 140 -15.79 4.11 14.46
C ARG A 140 -15.62 3.44 13.08
N GLY A 141 -14.64 2.54 12.97
CA GLY A 141 -14.29 1.89 11.72
C GLY A 141 -13.56 2.77 10.71
N CYS A 142 -13.19 4.01 11.06
CA CYS A 142 -12.41 4.90 10.22
C CYS A 142 -10.92 4.84 10.59
N ALA A 143 -10.09 4.55 9.60
CA ALA A 143 -8.64 4.53 9.70
C ALA A 143 -8.04 5.69 8.89
N VAL A 144 -7.20 6.50 9.54
CA VAL A 144 -6.37 7.51 8.86
C VAL A 144 -4.96 6.98 8.79
N MET A 145 -4.43 6.83 7.58
CA MET A 145 -3.19 6.13 7.33
C MET A 145 -2.26 6.96 6.45
N LYS A 146 -0.96 6.72 6.60
CA LYS A 146 0.09 7.24 5.74
C LYS A 146 0.79 6.09 5.05
N GLY A 147 0.97 6.23 3.73
CA GLY A 147 1.63 5.25 2.90
C GLY A 147 2.84 5.81 2.16
N TYR A 148 3.87 4.98 2.08
CA TYR A 148 5.04 5.17 1.23
C TYR A 148 5.23 3.95 0.36
N ALA A 149 5.52 4.16 -0.91
CA ALA A 149 5.93 3.11 -1.84
C ALA A 149 7.41 3.28 -2.20
N PHE A 150 8.14 2.19 -2.16
CA PHE A 150 9.56 2.14 -2.47
C PHE A 150 9.82 1.22 -3.66
N VAL A 151 10.80 1.61 -4.48
CA VAL A 151 11.52 0.71 -5.39
C VAL A 151 12.98 0.75 -4.98
N GLY A 152 13.52 -0.37 -4.52
CA GLY A 152 14.80 -0.38 -3.83
C GLY A 152 14.76 0.53 -2.59
N GLU A 153 15.68 1.46 -2.48
CA GLU A 153 15.76 2.41 -1.36
C GLU A 153 15.02 3.73 -1.61
N LYS A 154 14.47 3.93 -2.82
CA LYS A 154 13.86 5.19 -3.24
C LYS A 154 12.35 5.20 -3.02
N ILE A 155 11.85 6.27 -2.42
CA ILE A 155 10.42 6.56 -2.37
C ILE A 155 9.95 6.96 -3.77
N VAL A 156 9.04 6.19 -4.36
CA VAL A 156 8.47 6.46 -5.68
C VAL A 156 7.13 7.18 -5.58
N SER A 157 6.36 6.91 -4.53
CA SER A 157 5.12 7.63 -4.24
C SER A 157 4.82 7.65 -2.74
N GLU A 158 3.99 8.59 -2.32
CA GLU A 158 3.48 8.71 -0.96
C GLU A 158 2.08 9.29 -0.96
N CYS A 159 1.30 8.95 0.04
CA CYS A 159 -0.03 9.52 0.25
C CYS A 159 -0.49 9.41 1.71
N GLU A 160 -1.51 10.18 2.04
CA GLU A 160 -2.33 10.00 3.23
C GLU A 160 -3.73 9.62 2.77
N PHE A 161 -4.39 8.72 3.45
CA PHE A 161 -5.74 8.33 3.10
C PHE A 161 -6.56 7.98 4.34
N MET A 162 -7.86 8.16 4.20
CA MET A 162 -8.86 7.70 5.18
C MET A 162 -9.69 6.63 4.51
N ALA A 163 -9.82 5.51 5.18
CA ALA A 163 -10.69 4.41 4.78
C ALA A 163 -11.64 4.06 5.92
N GLN A 164 -12.83 3.59 5.56
CA GLN A 164 -13.81 3.10 6.51
C GLN A 164 -14.09 1.63 6.23
N ILE A 165 -14.10 0.81 7.30
CA ILE A 165 -14.62 -0.55 7.25
C ILE A 165 -16.07 -0.57 7.70
N ILE A 166 -16.90 -1.27 6.96
CA ILE A 166 -18.34 -1.42 7.24
C ILE A 166 -18.68 -2.90 7.23
N LYS A 167 -19.29 -3.37 8.33
CA LYS A 167 -19.75 -4.75 8.40
C LYS A 167 -20.92 -4.96 7.43
N ASN A 168 -20.79 -5.95 6.57
CA ASN A 168 -21.84 -6.36 5.65
C ASN A 168 -23.00 -7.00 6.45
N LYS A 169 -24.23 -6.82 5.99
CA LYS A 169 -25.42 -7.37 6.62
C LYS A 169 -25.49 -8.90 6.51
#